data_a3374f01e5f1255305f6baa404bb5c3a
#
_entry.id   a3374f01e5f1255305f6baa404bb5c3a
#
_cell.length_a   1.000
_cell.length_b   1.000
_cell.length_c   1.000
_cell.angle_alpha   90.00
_cell.angle_beta   90.00
_cell.angle_gamma   90.00
#
_symmetry.space_group_name_H-M   'P 1'
#
loop_
_entity.id
_entity.type
_entity.pdbx_description
1 polymer ?
#
loop_
_entity_poly.entity_id
_entity_poly.type
_entity_poly.pdbx_seq_one_letter_code
_entity_poly.pdbx_strand_id
1 'polypeptide(L)'
;VGATINAILVATKAKGTTTIENAAKEPEIVNVATLLNNMGAKIVGAGTDTIKIKGVDYLHKAFHEVIPDRIEAGTYLIIGALLGENLTIKKIIPSHIESLTSKLIEAGVDLNIKEDEIMVNAKDKYRAVSIKTQPYPGFPTDLQQPMIPFLTKCRGTSIVEETIYENRFQNIYDTNRMGANIIVKNNKIAR
;
A
#
# COMPACT_ATOMS: atom_id res chain seq x y z
N VAL A 1 3.54 3.91 9.70
CA VAL A 1 2.30 4.69 9.42
C VAL A 1 1.63 5.07 10.72
N GLY A 2 1.12 4.13 11.52
CA GLY A 2 0.37 4.40 12.74
C GLY A 2 1.11 5.30 13.75
N ALA A 3 2.42 5.11 13.95
CA ALA A 3 3.22 5.97 14.82
C ALA A 3 3.23 7.42 14.33
N THR A 4 3.44 7.64 13.01
CA THR A 4 3.42 8.98 12.42
C THR A 4 2.05 9.66 12.58
N ILE A 5 0.95 8.94 12.32
CA ILE A 5 -0.41 9.49 12.50
C ILE A 5 -0.64 9.89 13.96
N ASN A 6 -0.34 9.01 14.92
CA ASN A 6 -0.52 9.32 16.33
C ASN A 6 0.36 10.51 16.78
N ALA A 7 1.60 10.59 16.32
CA ALA A 7 2.48 11.72 16.60
C ALA A 7 1.91 13.03 16.04
N ILE A 8 1.38 13.03 14.81
CA ILE A 8 0.72 14.20 14.21
C ILE A 8 -0.48 14.65 15.06
N LEU A 9 -1.37 13.70 15.43
CA LEU A 9 -2.57 14.01 16.21
C LEU A 9 -2.23 14.65 17.55
N VAL A 10 -1.28 14.09 18.29
CA VAL A 10 -0.84 14.62 19.59
C VAL A 10 -0.14 15.98 19.43
N ALA A 11 0.78 16.09 18.46
CA ALA A 11 1.56 17.30 18.22
C ALA A 11 0.68 18.50 17.81
N THR A 12 -0.45 18.26 17.16
CA THR A 12 -1.40 19.30 16.75
C THR A 12 -1.93 20.11 17.93
N LYS A 13 -2.01 19.51 19.13
CA LYS A 13 -2.46 20.15 20.37
C LYS A 13 -1.33 20.43 21.36
N ALA A 14 -0.10 20.02 21.06
CA ALA A 14 1.05 20.26 21.93
C ALA A 14 1.51 21.72 21.85
N LYS A 15 1.99 22.29 22.97
CA LYS A 15 2.55 23.64 22.97
C LYS A 15 3.88 23.70 22.21
N GLY A 16 4.06 24.71 21.40
CA GLY A 16 5.31 24.93 20.65
C GLY A 16 5.29 24.29 19.27
N THR A 17 6.47 23.85 18.80
CA THR A 17 6.65 23.21 17.48
C THR A 17 7.25 21.83 17.67
N THR A 18 6.64 20.84 17.05
CA THR A 18 7.13 19.46 16.98
C THR A 18 7.67 19.17 15.58
N THR A 19 8.83 18.56 15.48
CA THR A 19 9.38 18.03 14.23
C THR A 19 9.40 16.51 14.31
N ILE A 20 8.81 15.84 13.32
CA ILE A 20 8.87 14.40 13.16
C ILE A 20 9.84 14.12 12.02
N GLU A 21 10.93 13.44 12.32
CA GLU A 21 11.90 12.98 11.34
C GLU A 21 11.68 11.51 11.02
N ASN A 22 12.09 11.07 9.83
CA ASN A 22 11.83 9.72 9.32
C ASN A 22 10.33 9.36 9.36
N ALA A 23 9.50 10.34 9.02
CA ALA A 23 8.06 10.19 8.98
C ALA A 23 7.61 9.24 7.86
N ALA A 24 6.51 8.54 8.07
CA ALA A 24 5.84 7.79 7.03
C ALA A 24 5.30 8.73 5.94
N LYS A 25 5.35 8.29 4.67
CA LYS A 25 5.04 9.12 3.48
C LYS A 25 3.75 8.72 2.78
N GLU A 26 3.08 7.72 3.30
CA GLU A 26 1.88 7.14 2.72
C GLU A 26 0.78 8.20 2.48
N PRO A 27 -0.04 8.04 1.43
CA PRO A 27 -1.10 8.98 1.09
C PRO A 27 -2.06 9.28 2.25
N GLU A 28 -2.33 8.30 3.10
CA GLU A 28 -3.15 8.45 4.31
C GLU A 28 -2.54 9.43 5.32
N ILE A 29 -1.22 9.58 5.37
CA ILE A 29 -0.55 10.61 6.19
C ILE A 29 -0.88 12.01 5.67
N VAL A 30 -0.80 12.18 4.36
CA VAL A 30 -1.13 13.45 3.69
C VAL A 30 -2.61 13.77 3.91
N ASN A 31 -3.48 12.77 3.80
CA ASN A 31 -4.93 12.92 3.98
C ASN A 31 -5.29 13.37 5.39
N VAL A 32 -4.69 12.76 6.43
CA VAL A 32 -4.87 13.16 7.84
C VAL A 32 -4.36 14.59 8.07
N ALA A 33 -3.18 14.93 7.55
CA ALA A 33 -2.63 16.27 7.70
C ALA A 33 -3.51 17.33 7.01
N THR A 34 -4.08 17.00 5.84
CA THR A 34 -5.01 17.86 5.11
C THR A 34 -6.28 18.09 5.92
N LEU A 35 -6.89 17.04 6.47
CA LEU A 35 -8.05 17.18 7.36
C LEU A 35 -7.74 18.11 8.53
N LEU A 36 -6.63 17.86 9.24
CA LEU A 36 -6.26 18.67 10.40
C LEU A 36 -5.97 20.13 10.02
N ASN A 37 -5.31 20.38 8.89
CA ASN A 37 -5.07 21.75 8.38
C ASN A 37 -6.39 22.44 8.01
N ASN A 38 -7.34 21.72 7.41
CA ASN A 38 -8.70 22.25 7.16
C ASN A 38 -9.44 22.57 8.48
N MET A 39 -9.10 21.90 9.58
CA MET A 39 -9.62 22.20 10.92
C MET A 39 -8.86 23.34 11.64
N GLY A 40 -7.83 23.93 11.01
CA GLY A 40 -7.05 25.03 11.57
C GLY A 40 -5.72 24.64 12.19
N ALA A 41 -5.26 23.38 12.02
CA ALA A 41 -3.91 22.97 12.39
C ALA A 41 -2.84 23.65 11.51
N LYS A 42 -1.58 23.54 11.92
CA LYS A 42 -0.43 24.10 11.21
C LYS A 42 0.60 22.99 10.98
N ILE A 43 0.35 22.17 9.96
CA ILE A 43 1.16 21.00 9.60
C ILE A 43 1.75 21.23 8.20
N VAL A 44 3.05 21.07 8.07
CA VAL A 44 3.78 21.14 6.79
C VAL A 44 4.71 19.94 6.64
N GLY A 45 4.97 19.52 5.39
CA GLY A 45 5.88 18.42 5.07
C GLY A 45 5.23 17.03 5.10
N ALA A 46 3.90 16.90 5.26
CA ALA A 46 3.24 15.62 5.10
C ALA A 46 3.50 15.01 3.71
N GLY A 47 3.81 13.72 3.64
CA GLY A 47 4.24 13.04 2.41
C GLY A 47 5.77 13.11 2.17
N THR A 48 6.51 13.80 3.01
CA THR A 48 7.98 13.79 3.04
C THR A 48 8.49 13.06 4.28
N ASP A 49 9.81 12.90 4.41
CA ASP A 49 10.44 12.30 5.59
C ASP A 49 10.46 13.19 6.83
N THR A 50 10.12 14.48 6.68
CA THR A 50 10.14 15.46 7.77
C THR A 50 8.83 16.22 7.82
N ILE A 51 8.11 16.10 8.95
CA ILE A 51 6.84 16.81 9.19
C ILE A 51 7.04 17.79 10.35
N LYS A 52 6.67 19.06 10.13
CA LYS A 52 6.69 20.10 11.16
C LYS A 52 5.27 20.49 11.53
N ILE A 53 4.99 20.55 12.83
CA ILE A 53 3.67 20.81 13.37
C ILE A 53 3.81 21.90 14.42
N LYS A 54 3.14 23.03 14.21
CA LYS A 54 2.99 24.06 15.22
C LYS A 54 1.67 23.82 15.95
N GLY A 55 1.72 23.54 17.24
CA GLY A 55 0.54 23.29 18.04
C GLY A 55 -0.43 24.46 18.05
N VAL A 56 -1.72 24.16 18.17
CA VAL A 56 -2.81 25.13 18.20
C VAL A 56 -3.74 24.87 19.39
N ASP A 57 -4.30 25.93 19.95
CA ASP A 57 -5.20 25.84 21.11
C ASP A 57 -6.58 25.29 20.72
N TYR A 58 -6.99 25.50 19.47
CA TYR A 58 -8.34 25.18 19.01
C TYR A 58 -8.33 24.60 17.58
N LEU A 59 -9.20 23.61 17.34
CA LEU A 59 -9.54 23.07 16.02
C LEU A 59 -11.03 23.26 15.78
N HIS A 60 -11.41 23.78 14.63
CA HIS A 60 -12.80 23.98 14.23
C HIS A 60 -13.31 22.83 13.36
N LYS A 61 -14.60 22.81 13.09
CA LYS A 61 -15.22 21.86 12.14
C LYS A 61 -14.69 22.10 10.73
N ALA A 62 -14.51 21.04 9.99
CA ALA A 62 -14.14 21.08 8.59
C ALA A 62 -14.88 20.02 7.77
N PHE A 63 -15.06 20.31 6.51
CA PHE A 63 -15.45 19.31 5.50
C PHE A 63 -14.19 18.65 4.96
N HIS A 64 -14.24 17.31 4.83
CA HIS A 64 -13.13 16.56 4.29
C HIS A 64 -13.65 15.29 3.62
N GLU A 65 -13.13 15.00 2.43
CA GLU A 65 -13.35 13.76 1.74
C GLU A 65 -12.17 12.82 2.00
N VAL A 66 -12.46 11.64 2.53
CA VAL A 66 -11.43 10.62 2.78
C VAL A 66 -11.04 9.98 1.46
N ILE A 67 -9.73 9.87 1.23
CA ILE A 67 -9.21 9.20 0.03
C ILE A 67 -9.59 7.72 0.00
N PRO A 68 -9.72 7.11 -1.21
CA PRO A 68 -9.95 5.68 -1.36
C PRO A 68 -8.84 4.85 -0.72
N ASP A 69 -9.21 3.69 -0.17
CA ASP A 69 -8.25 2.73 0.39
C ASP A 69 -7.46 2.06 -0.74
N ARG A 70 -6.17 2.40 -0.84
CA ARG A 70 -5.26 1.83 -1.83
C ARG A 70 -4.99 0.34 -1.65
N ILE A 71 -5.07 -0.16 -0.42
CA ILE A 71 -4.85 -1.59 -0.11
C ILE A 71 -6.07 -2.41 -0.52
N GLU A 72 -7.27 -1.90 -0.26
CA GLU A 72 -8.50 -2.51 -0.77
C GLU A 72 -8.49 -2.55 -2.31
N ALA A 73 -8.22 -1.41 -2.97
CA ALA A 73 -8.12 -1.32 -4.42
C ALA A 73 -7.08 -2.31 -4.99
N GLY A 74 -5.89 -2.36 -4.39
CA GLY A 74 -4.83 -3.29 -4.78
C GLY A 74 -5.21 -4.76 -4.61
N THR A 75 -5.90 -5.09 -3.54
CA THR A 75 -6.39 -6.46 -3.28
C THR A 75 -7.38 -6.90 -4.37
N TYR A 76 -8.38 -6.07 -4.69
CA TYR A 76 -9.32 -6.38 -5.77
C TYR A 76 -8.65 -6.41 -7.14
N LEU A 77 -7.61 -5.59 -7.37
CA LEU A 77 -6.84 -5.64 -8.61
C LEU A 77 -6.11 -6.98 -8.77
N ILE A 78 -5.52 -7.52 -7.70
CA ILE A 78 -4.90 -8.85 -7.69
C ILE A 78 -5.94 -9.95 -7.94
N ILE A 79 -7.11 -9.88 -7.30
CA ILE A 79 -8.22 -10.80 -7.55
C ILE A 79 -8.64 -10.73 -9.02
N GLY A 80 -8.76 -9.52 -9.58
CA GLY A 80 -9.10 -9.32 -10.98
C GLY A 80 -8.06 -9.89 -11.93
N ALA A 81 -6.77 -9.79 -11.60
CA ALA A 81 -5.70 -10.41 -12.38
C ALA A 81 -5.76 -11.95 -12.37
N LEU A 82 -6.31 -12.55 -11.29
CA LEU A 82 -6.45 -14.00 -11.16
C LEU A 82 -7.69 -14.54 -11.86
N LEU A 83 -8.82 -13.86 -11.74
CA LEU A 83 -10.17 -14.40 -12.00
C LEU A 83 -11.06 -13.45 -12.81
N GLY A 84 -10.63 -12.21 -13.08
CA GLY A 84 -11.50 -11.17 -13.61
C GLY A 84 -11.73 -11.27 -15.12
N GLU A 85 -13.00 -11.11 -15.50
CA GLU A 85 -13.40 -10.83 -16.88
C GLU A 85 -13.90 -9.38 -16.92
N ASN A 86 -13.11 -8.47 -17.52
CA ASN A 86 -13.43 -7.02 -17.56
C ASN A 86 -13.74 -6.41 -16.19
N LEU A 87 -13.04 -6.86 -15.12
CA LEU A 87 -13.23 -6.27 -13.79
C LEU A 87 -12.73 -4.83 -13.79
N THR A 88 -13.59 -3.90 -13.41
CA THR A 88 -13.24 -2.47 -13.30
C THR A 88 -13.36 -2.02 -11.85
N ILE A 89 -12.26 -1.51 -11.30
CA ILE A 89 -12.19 -0.91 -9.98
C ILE A 89 -12.26 0.60 -10.16
N LYS A 90 -13.29 1.23 -9.59
CA LYS A 90 -13.60 2.65 -9.78
C LYS A 90 -13.41 3.45 -8.51
N LYS A 91 -13.34 4.78 -8.67
CA LYS A 91 -13.16 5.76 -7.58
C LYS A 91 -11.91 5.45 -6.77
N ILE A 92 -10.81 5.20 -7.46
CA ILE A 92 -9.49 4.96 -6.87
C ILE A 92 -8.51 6.04 -7.34
N ILE A 93 -7.35 6.09 -6.70
CA ILE A 93 -6.25 6.94 -7.13
C ILE A 93 -5.12 6.01 -7.62
N PRO A 94 -5.00 5.75 -8.93
CA PRO A 94 -4.05 4.78 -9.47
C PRO A 94 -2.60 5.02 -9.07
N SER A 95 -2.17 6.28 -8.92
CA SER A 95 -0.82 6.63 -8.48
C SER A 95 -0.51 6.15 -7.05
N HIS A 96 -1.50 5.89 -6.21
CA HIS A 96 -1.30 5.35 -4.86
C HIS A 96 -0.92 3.86 -4.83
N ILE A 97 -1.12 3.13 -5.94
CA ILE A 97 -0.82 1.70 -6.10
C ILE A 97 0.12 1.41 -7.29
N GLU A 98 0.89 2.40 -7.72
CA GLU A 98 1.77 2.29 -8.88
C GLU A 98 2.81 1.16 -8.74
N SER A 99 3.33 0.94 -7.54
CA SER A 99 4.26 -0.16 -7.27
C SER A 99 3.63 -1.56 -7.51
N LEU A 100 2.33 -1.71 -7.24
CA LEU A 100 1.59 -2.94 -7.55
C LEU A 100 1.30 -3.05 -9.06
N THR A 101 0.73 -2.00 -9.66
CA THR A 101 0.37 -2.03 -11.09
C THR A 101 1.58 -2.29 -11.97
N SER A 102 2.74 -1.71 -11.64
CA SER A 102 4.01 -1.97 -12.32
C SER A 102 4.40 -3.44 -12.24
N LYS A 103 4.25 -4.11 -11.08
CA LYS A 103 4.56 -5.54 -10.92
C LYS A 103 3.57 -6.45 -11.65
N LEU A 104 2.30 -6.09 -11.67
CA LEU A 104 1.29 -6.82 -12.44
C LEU A 104 1.54 -6.70 -13.95
N ILE A 105 1.89 -5.53 -14.45
CA ILE A 105 2.26 -5.31 -15.85
C ILE A 105 3.56 -6.09 -16.18
N GLU A 106 4.56 -6.05 -15.31
CA GLU A 106 5.79 -6.84 -15.45
C GLU A 106 5.49 -8.33 -15.56
N ALA A 107 4.52 -8.85 -14.80
CA ALA A 107 4.07 -10.24 -14.88
C ALA A 107 3.27 -10.54 -16.17
N GLY A 108 2.81 -9.53 -16.89
CA GLY A 108 2.04 -9.67 -18.14
C GLY A 108 0.53 -9.53 -17.97
N VAL A 109 0.07 -9.00 -16.82
CA VAL A 109 -1.35 -8.66 -16.62
C VAL A 109 -1.74 -7.54 -17.57
N ASP A 110 -2.95 -7.62 -18.11
CA ASP A 110 -3.54 -6.60 -18.96
C ASP A 110 -4.32 -5.60 -18.10
N LEU A 111 -3.77 -4.39 -17.97
CA LEU A 111 -4.37 -3.31 -17.20
C LEU A 111 -4.67 -2.12 -18.12
N ASN A 112 -5.89 -1.63 -18.05
CA ASN A 112 -6.26 -0.33 -18.62
C ASN A 112 -6.43 0.68 -17.49
N ILE A 113 -5.43 1.54 -17.30
CA ILE A 113 -5.35 2.52 -16.22
C ILE A 113 -5.86 3.85 -16.74
N LYS A 114 -6.90 4.39 -16.10
CA LYS A 114 -7.46 5.72 -16.36
C LYS A 114 -7.24 6.63 -15.13
N GLU A 115 -7.85 7.78 -15.12
CA GLU A 115 -7.67 8.79 -14.08
C GLU A 115 -8.11 8.32 -12.70
N ASP A 116 -9.29 7.67 -12.60
CA ASP A 116 -9.92 7.24 -11.35
C ASP A 116 -10.40 5.78 -11.36
N GLU A 117 -10.00 5.01 -12.38
CA GLU A 117 -10.37 3.60 -12.50
C GLU A 117 -9.26 2.77 -13.15
N ILE A 118 -9.24 1.49 -12.83
CA ILE A 118 -8.40 0.49 -13.50
C ILE A 118 -9.29 -0.69 -13.90
N MET A 119 -9.24 -1.04 -15.17
CA MET A 119 -9.81 -2.28 -15.69
C MET A 119 -8.73 -3.34 -15.79
N VAL A 120 -9.05 -4.55 -15.36
CA VAL A 120 -8.15 -5.71 -15.37
C VAL A 120 -8.83 -6.92 -15.98
N ASN A 121 -8.07 -7.65 -16.80
CA ASN A 121 -8.47 -8.93 -17.36
C ASN A 121 -7.50 -10.02 -16.93
N ALA A 122 -8.04 -11.13 -16.45
CA ALA A 122 -7.25 -12.33 -16.18
C ALA A 122 -6.75 -12.95 -17.49
N LYS A 123 -5.57 -13.57 -17.41
CA LYS A 123 -4.97 -14.36 -18.49
C LYS A 123 -4.58 -15.75 -18.00
N ASP A 124 -4.47 -16.69 -18.94
CA ASP A 124 -4.08 -18.05 -18.63
C ASP A 124 -2.62 -18.20 -18.18
N LYS A 125 -1.77 -17.24 -18.52
CA LYS A 125 -0.32 -17.35 -18.33
C LYS A 125 0.28 -16.02 -17.92
N TYR A 126 1.02 -16.08 -16.82
CA TYR A 126 1.85 -14.99 -16.32
C TYR A 126 3.29 -15.44 -16.20
N ARG A 127 4.22 -14.49 -16.22
CA ARG A 127 5.63 -14.73 -15.92
C ARG A 127 5.96 -14.39 -14.47
N ALA A 128 6.91 -15.11 -13.90
CA ALA A 128 7.39 -14.86 -12.55
C ALA A 128 8.00 -13.45 -12.43
N VAL A 129 7.68 -12.81 -11.32
CA VAL A 129 8.25 -11.51 -10.94
C VAL A 129 8.69 -11.56 -9.49
N SER A 130 9.68 -10.75 -9.13
CA SER A 130 10.12 -10.62 -7.75
C SER A 130 9.59 -9.32 -7.15
N ILE A 131 9.16 -9.41 -5.88
CA ILE A 131 8.71 -8.25 -5.10
C ILE A 131 9.54 -8.12 -3.83
N LYS A 132 9.75 -6.87 -3.43
CA LYS A 132 10.38 -6.51 -2.16
C LYS A 132 9.51 -5.46 -1.50
N THR A 133 9.05 -5.75 -0.28
CA THR A 133 8.27 -4.76 0.47
C THR A 133 9.14 -3.61 0.91
N GLN A 134 8.64 -2.39 0.81
CA GLN A 134 9.35 -1.17 1.18
C GLN A 134 8.35 -0.11 1.65
N PRO A 135 8.79 0.87 2.47
CA PRO A 135 7.98 2.05 2.74
C PRO A 135 7.52 2.74 1.45
N TYR A 136 6.36 3.39 1.52
CA TYR A 136 5.82 4.11 0.38
C TYR A 136 6.86 5.11 -0.22
N PRO A 137 6.99 5.19 -1.56
CA PRO A 137 6.14 4.60 -2.60
C PRO A 137 6.53 3.18 -3.06
N GLY A 138 7.34 2.44 -2.28
CA GLY A 138 7.67 1.05 -2.56
C GLY A 138 6.48 0.10 -2.46
N PHE A 139 6.73 -1.21 -2.70
CA PHE A 139 5.68 -2.21 -2.65
C PHE A 139 5.14 -2.39 -1.22
N PRO A 140 3.84 -2.17 -0.98
CA PRO A 140 3.29 -2.18 0.36
C PRO A 140 3.25 -3.59 0.94
N THR A 141 3.68 -3.72 2.19
CA THR A 141 3.68 -5.00 2.92
C THR A 141 2.27 -5.60 3.04
N ASP A 142 1.20 -4.77 3.06
CA ASP A 142 -0.18 -5.24 3.14
C ASP A 142 -0.68 -5.88 1.85
N LEU A 143 -0.04 -5.63 0.71
CA LEU A 143 -0.30 -6.32 -0.55
C LEU A 143 0.64 -7.52 -0.79
N GLN A 144 1.60 -7.77 0.10
CA GLN A 144 2.51 -8.92 0.00
C GLN A 144 1.74 -10.24 0.09
N GLN A 145 0.87 -10.40 1.09
CA GLN A 145 0.10 -11.62 1.29
C GLN A 145 -0.91 -11.89 0.14
N PRO A 146 -1.73 -10.93 -0.30
CA PRO A 146 -2.60 -11.11 -1.47
C PRO A 146 -1.83 -11.42 -2.76
N MET A 147 -0.61 -10.91 -2.92
CA MET A 147 0.20 -11.14 -4.11
C MET A 147 0.73 -12.59 -4.21
N ILE A 148 0.92 -13.30 -3.10
CA ILE A 148 1.44 -14.67 -3.11
C ILE A 148 0.58 -15.63 -3.95
N PRO A 149 -0.76 -15.71 -3.80
CA PRO A 149 -1.60 -16.54 -4.66
C PRO A 149 -1.44 -16.24 -6.15
N PHE A 150 -1.32 -14.96 -6.52
CA PHE A 150 -1.06 -14.57 -7.90
C PHE A 150 0.29 -15.13 -8.39
N LEU A 151 1.35 -14.99 -7.59
CA LEU A 151 2.69 -15.46 -7.95
C LEU A 151 2.74 -17.00 -8.12
N THR A 152 1.89 -17.75 -7.41
CA THR A 152 1.81 -19.23 -7.61
C THR A 152 1.27 -19.63 -8.98
N LYS A 153 0.57 -18.73 -9.68
CA LYS A 153 0.09 -18.94 -11.05
C LYS A 153 1.10 -18.53 -12.12
N CYS A 154 2.19 -17.89 -11.73
CA CYS A 154 3.20 -17.42 -12.67
C CYS A 154 4.14 -18.56 -13.07
N ARG A 155 4.59 -18.55 -14.33
CA ARG A 155 5.60 -19.50 -14.83
C ARG A 155 6.99 -19.03 -14.46
N GLY A 156 7.77 -19.88 -13.84
CA GLY A 156 9.12 -19.60 -13.36
C GLY A 156 9.17 -19.53 -11.84
N THR A 157 10.18 -18.86 -11.30
CA THR A 157 10.38 -18.71 -9.87
C THR A 157 10.24 -17.24 -9.50
N SER A 158 9.30 -16.96 -8.60
CA SER A 158 9.13 -15.63 -7.98
C SER A 158 9.86 -15.59 -6.65
N ILE A 159 10.36 -14.42 -6.28
CA ILE A 159 10.97 -14.16 -4.98
C ILE A 159 10.20 -13.03 -4.31
N VAL A 160 9.80 -13.26 -3.07
CA VAL A 160 9.14 -12.27 -2.21
C VAL A 160 10.05 -11.99 -1.02
N GLU A 161 10.56 -10.77 -0.91
CA GLU A 161 11.36 -10.31 0.21
C GLU A 161 10.53 -9.38 1.10
N GLU A 162 10.28 -9.78 2.36
CA GLU A 162 9.59 -8.97 3.35
C GLU A 162 10.63 -8.21 4.19
N THR A 163 10.58 -6.88 4.15
CA THR A 163 11.55 -6.03 4.86
C THR A 163 10.94 -5.13 5.92
N ILE A 164 9.61 -5.12 6.04
CA ILE A 164 8.89 -4.23 6.94
C ILE A 164 8.54 -4.94 8.26
N TYR A 165 8.00 -6.16 8.16
CA TYR A 165 7.57 -6.92 9.33
C TYR A 165 8.30 -8.25 9.43
N GLU A 166 8.57 -8.65 10.66
CA GLU A 166 9.07 -9.97 10.97
C GLU A 166 7.94 -11.01 10.92
N ASN A 167 8.27 -12.23 10.51
CA ASN A 167 7.37 -13.39 10.54
C ASN A 167 6.04 -13.20 9.76
N ARG A 168 6.04 -12.47 8.64
CA ARG A 168 4.82 -12.19 7.87
C ARG A 168 4.51 -13.22 6.77
N PHE A 169 5.08 -14.42 6.84
CA PHE A 169 4.85 -15.54 5.90
C PHE A 169 4.00 -16.67 6.50
N GLN A 170 3.21 -16.40 7.52
CA GLN A 170 2.37 -17.42 8.16
C GLN A 170 1.35 -18.05 7.21
N ASN A 171 0.81 -17.27 6.27
CA ASN A 171 -0.13 -17.74 5.25
C ASN A 171 0.47 -18.78 4.29
N ILE A 172 1.80 -18.89 4.19
CA ILE A 172 2.45 -19.85 3.27
C ILE A 172 2.19 -21.28 3.67
N TYR A 173 2.08 -21.57 4.97
CA TYR A 173 1.72 -22.90 5.45
C TYR A 173 0.39 -23.37 4.82
N ASP A 174 -0.64 -22.54 4.89
CA ASP A 174 -1.95 -22.87 4.33
C ASP A 174 -1.95 -22.86 2.80
N THR A 175 -1.24 -21.93 2.19
CA THR A 175 -1.08 -21.86 0.73
C THR A 175 -0.43 -23.14 0.19
N ASN A 176 0.59 -23.66 0.86
CA ASN A 176 1.23 -24.94 0.49
C ASN A 176 0.27 -26.13 0.68
N ARG A 177 -0.58 -26.14 1.72
CA ARG A 177 -1.62 -27.17 1.87
C ARG A 177 -2.65 -27.15 0.73
N MET A 178 -2.84 -25.99 0.09
CA MET A 178 -3.68 -25.83 -1.10
C MET A 178 -2.98 -26.23 -2.41
N GLY A 179 -1.75 -26.74 -2.34
CA GLY A 179 -0.99 -27.26 -3.48
C GLY A 179 0.06 -26.33 -4.07
N ALA A 180 0.35 -25.20 -3.43
CA ALA A 180 1.48 -24.36 -3.81
C ALA A 180 2.82 -25.02 -3.43
N ASN A 181 3.90 -24.58 -4.06
CA ASN A 181 5.27 -25.00 -3.75
C ASN A 181 6.10 -23.76 -3.37
N ILE A 182 6.05 -23.39 -2.11
CA ILE A 182 6.70 -22.17 -1.61
C ILE A 182 7.65 -22.52 -0.48
N ILE A 183 8.90 -22.07 -0.59
CA ILE A 183 9.95 -22.25 0.41
C ILE A 183 10.23 -20.92 1.08
N VAL A 184 10.13 -20.89 2.41
CA VAL A 184 10.49 -19.71 3.21
C VAL A 184 11.91 -19.85 3.75
N LYS A 185 12.74 -18.81 3.56
CA LYS A 185 14.11 -18.74 4.10
C LYS A 185 14.21 -17.57 5.10
N ASN A 186 14.74 -17.88 6.27
CA ASN A 186 15.04 -16.90 7.33
C ASN A 186 13.85 -15.99 7.70
N ASN A 187 12.60 -16.48 7.53
CA ASN A 187 11.36 -15.72 7.74
C ASN A 187 11.28 -14.35 7.02
N LYS A 188 12.12 -14.14 6.02
CA LYS A 188 12.19 -12.87 5.26
C LYS A 188 12.03 -13.05 3.75
N ILE A 189 12.28 -14.24 3.23
CA ILE A 189 12.24 -14.51 1.80
C ILE A 189 11.37 -15.74 1.55
N ALA A 190 10.36 -15.61 0.70
CA ALA A 190 9.59 -16.70 0.13
C ALA A 190 9.96 -16.87 -1.36
N ARG A 191 10.10 -18.13 -1.80
CA ARG A 191 10.46 -18.50 -3.17
C ARG A 191 9.56 -19.63 -3.67
#